data_6245c4239b6c997d17751112c6ba96f6
#
_entry.id   6245c4239b6c997d17751112c6ba96f6
#
_cell.length_a   1.000
_cell.length_b   1.000
_cell.length_c   1.000
_cell.angle_alpha   90.00
_cell.angle_beta   90.00
_cell.angle_gamma   90.00
#
_symmetry.space_group_name_H-M   'P 1'
#
loop_
_entity.id
_entity.type
_entity.pdbx_description
1 polymer ?
#
loop_
_entity_poly.entity_id
_entity_poly.type
_entity_poly.pdbx_seq_one_letter_code
_entity_poly.pdbx_strand_id
1 'polypeptide(L)'
;MIGFHNVSKIYKSKEVDKIILDNLSMRFPDNKNIGILGHNGAGKSTLMRLIAGAELPNSGRIHRYVNMSWPLGFAGGFNGAMTGIENARFVARMYGEDPAQIVDFVEEFAELGPSLRLPIQTYSSGMKARLAFGLSLIHI
;
A
#
# COMPACT_ATOMS: atom_id res chain seq x y z
N MET A 1 -0.22 0.55 -17.55
CA MET A 1 -1.53 -0.11 -17.73
C MET A 1 -1.73 -1.16 -16.64
N ILE A 2 -2.89 -1.15 -15.99
CA ILE A 2 -3.29 -2.18 -15.01
C ILE A 2 -4.54 -2.88 -15.54
N GLY A 3 -4.52 -4.20 -15.58
CA GLY A 3 -5.64 -5.00 -16.07
C GLY A 3 -6.00 -6.14 -15.11
N PHE A 4 -7.29 -6.30 -14.87
CA PHE A 4 -7.89 -7.42 -14.14
C PHE A 4 -8.45 -8.40 -15.15
N HIS A 5 -8.20 -9.68 -14.95
CA HIS A 5 -8.70 -10.75 -15.79
C HIS A 5 -9.33 -11.85 -14.93
N ASN A 6 -10.66 -11.90 -14.95
CA ASN A 6 -11.49 -12.85 -14.20
C ASN A 6 -11.13 -12.90 -12.70
N VAL A 7 -10.91 -11.73 -12.10
CA VAL A 7 -10.43 -11.61 -10.72
C VAL A 7 -11.58 -11.77 -9.74
N SER A 8 -11.43 -12.72 -8.81
CA SER A 8 -12.32 -12.86 -7.67
C SER A 8 -11.55 -12.70 -6.36
N LYS A 9 -12.19 -12.06 -5.40
CA LYS A 9 -11.69 -11.89 -4.04
C LYS A 9 -12.79 -12.15 -3.03
N ILE A 10 -12.56 -13.15 -2.17
CA ILE A 10 -13.50 -13.62 -1.17
C ILE A 10 -12.77 -13.72 0.17
N TYR A 11 -13.32 -13.13 1.20
CA TYR A 11 -12.89 -13.36 2.57
C TYR A 11 -13.78 -14.43 3.21
N LYS A 12 -13.16 -15.55 3.54
CA LYS A 12 -13.84 -16.65 4.21
C LYS A 12 -13.95 -16.39 5.71
N SER A 13 -15.12 -16.57 6.27
CA SER A 13 -15.33 -16.60 7.72
C SER A 13 -16.06 -17.87 8.12
N LYS A 14 -16.14 -18.14 9.44
CA LYS A 14 -16.85 -19.34 9.95
C LYS A 14 -18.36 -19.28 9.71
N GLU A 15 -18.91 -18.09 9.57
CA GLU A 15 -20.37 -17.86 9.49
C GLU A 15 -20.83 -17.52 8.08
N VAL A 16 -20.12 -16.60 7.41
CA VAL A 16 -20.51 -16.11 6.08
C VAL A 16 -19.28 -15.73 5.29
N ASP A 17 -19.21 -16.15 4.03
CA ASP A 17 -18.19 -15.71 3.09
C ASP A 17 -18.53 -14.32 2.56
N LYS A 18 -17.59 -13.40 2.60
CA LYS A 18 -17.74 -12.05 2.08
C LYS A 18 -17.09 -11.94 0.70
N ILE A 19 -17.90 -11.87 -0.33
CA ILE A 19 -17.44 -11.64 -1.70
C ILE A 19 -17.16 -10.15 -1.87
N ILE A 20 -15.93 -9.80 -2.25
CA ILE A 20 -15.50 -8.42 -2.52
C ILE A 20 -15.48 -8.17 -4.03
N LEU A 21 -14.92 -9.09 -4.79
CA LEU A 21 -14.91 -9.08 -6.24
C LEU A 21 -15.38 -10.45 -6.74
N ASP A 22 -16.22 -10.44 -7.75
CA ASP A 22 -16.70 -11.64 -8.40
C ASP A 22 -16.42 -11.57 -9.90
N ASN A 23 -15.44 -12.39 -10.33
CA ASN A 23 -15.08 -12.56 -11.75
C ASN A 23 -14.87 -11.24 -12.52
N LEU A 24 -14.25 -10.25 -11.86
CA LEU A 24 -14.07 -8.92 -12.43
C LEU A 24 -13.01 -8.93 -13.53
N SER A 25 -13.40 -8.48 -14.73
CA SER A 25 -12.48 -8.19 -15.82
C SER A 25 -12.61 -6.74 -16.22
N MET A 26 -11.52 -5.97 -16.07
CA MET A 26 -11.49 -4.55 -16.42
C MET A 26 -10.06 -4.08 -16.68
N ARG A 27 -9.94 -2.96 -17.39
CA ARG A 27 -8.68 -2.24 -17.56
C ARG A 27 -8.79 -0.84 -17.00
N PHE A 28 -7.76 -0.45 -16.24
CA PHE A 28 -7.63 0.94 -15.81
C PHE A 28 -6.98 1.73 -16.95
N PRO A 29 -7.58 2.87 -17.34
CA PRO A 29 -7.00 3.72 -18.39
C PRO A 29 -5.66 4.30 -17.93
N ASP A 30 -4.73 4.43 -18.88
CA ASP A 30 -3.45 5.09 -18.62
C ASP A 30 -3.62 6.62 -18.52
N ASN A 31 -2.76 7.26 -17.74
CA ASN A 31 -2.70 8.72 -17.58
C ASN A 31 -4.04 9.36 -17.21
N LYS A 32 -4.81 8.70 -16.36
CA LYS A 32 -6.09 9.21 -15.85
C LYS A 32 -6.14 9.12 -14.34
N ASN A 33 -6.73 10.13 -13.71
CA ASN A 33 -7.14 10.06 -12.31
C ASN A 33 -8.44 9.25 -12.23
N ILE A 34 -8.49 8.28 -11.32
CA ILE A 34 -9.62 7.37 -11.18
C ILE A 34 -10.15 7.47 -9.77
N GLY A 35 -11.43 7.78 -9.64
CA GLY A 35 -12.16 7.75 -8.37
C GLY A 35 -12.85 6.41 -8.15
N ILE A 36 -12.63 5.80 -6.98
CA ILE A 36 -13.34 4.58 -6.57
C ILE A 36 -14.40 4.98 -5.54
N LEU A 37 -15.67 4.85 -5.91
CA LEU A 37 -16.81 5.22 -5.10
C LEU A 37 -17.53 3.96 -4.58
N GLY A 38 -18.13 4.08 -3.41
CA GLY A 38 -18.91 3.01 -2.78
C GLY A 38 -19.09 3.27 -1.29
N HIS A 39 -20.10 2.64 -0.67
CA HIS A 39 -20.34 2.72 0.76
C HIS A 39 -19.19 2.11 1.59
N ASN A 40 -19.20 2.34 2.91
CA ASN A 40 -18.22 1.72 3.80
C ASN A 40 -18.38 0.20 3.80
N GLY A 41 -17.26 -0.52 3.68
CA GLY A 41 -17.27 -1.98 3.57
C GLY A 41 -17.52 -2.55 2.16
N ALA A 42 -17.71 -1.71 1.13
CA ALA A 42 -17.88 -2.14 -0.26
C ALA A 42 -16.63 -2.79 -0.90
N GLY A 43 -15.49 -2.81 -0.19
CA GLY A 43 -14.26 -3.42 -0.72
C GLY A 43 -13.28 -2.46 -1.38
N LYS A 44 -13.49 -1.14 -1.29
CA LYS A 44 -12.59 -0.13 -1.87
C LYS A 44 -11.12 -0.33 -1.46
N SER A 45 -10.88 -0.48 -0.15
CA SER A 45 -9.52 -0.72 0.37
C SER A 45 -8.93 -2.06 -0.08
N THR A 46 -9.75 -3.09 -0.23
CA THR A 46 -9.31 -4.39 -0.77
C THR A 46 -8.93 -4.26 -2.24
N LEU A 47 -9.73 -3.54 -3.03
CA LEU A 47 -9.41 -3.27 -4.44
C LEU A 47 -8.08 -2.53 -4.57
N MET A 48 -7.83 -1.50 -3.73
CA MET A 48 -6.55 -0.77 -3.72
C MET A 48 -5.38 -1.69 -3.36
N ARG A 49 -5.54 -2.60 -2.37
CA ARG A 49 -4.51 -3.58 -2.02
C ARG A 49 -4.22 -4.57 -3.14
N LEU A 50 -5.25 -5.03 -3.83
CA LEU A 50 -5.13 -5.88 -5.02
C LEU A 50 -4.40 -5.16 -6.15
N ILE A 51 -4.75 -3.89 -6.42
CA ILE A 51 -4.07 -3.05 -7.42
C ILE A 51 -2.59 -2.91 -7.06
N ALA A 52 -2.28 -2.55 -5.83
CA ALA A 52 -0.91 -2.36 -5.35
C ALA A 52 -0.09 -3.66 -5.25
N GLY A 53 -0.71 -4.82 -5.33
CA GLY A 53 -0.02 -6.10 -5.15
C GLY A 53 0.24 -6.49 -3.69
N ALA A 54 -0.27 -5.70 -2.75
CA ALA A 54 -0.16 -5.97 -1.32
C ALA A 54 -1.07 -7.13 -0.87
N GLU A 55 -2.01 -7.52 -1.73
CA GLU A 55 -2.90 -8.65 -1.51
C GLU A 55 -3.09 -9.42 -2.82
N LEU A 56 -3.22 -10.75 -2.73
CA LEU A 56 -3.46 -11.60 -3.89
C LEU A 56 -4.96 -11.90 -4.05
N PRO A 57 -5.45 -12.03 -5.29
CA PRO A 57 -6.80 -12.51 -5.55
C PRO A 57 -6.93 -14.00 -5.20
N ASN A 58 -8.17 -14.47 -4.98
CA ASN A 58 -8.45 -15.90 -4.82
C ASN A 58 -8.40 -16.64 -6.17
N SER A 59 -8.82 -15.95 -7.24
CA SER A 59 -8.73 -16.46 -8.62
C SER A 59 -8.55 -15.32 -9.61
N GLY A 60 -8.18 -15.64 -10.84
CA GLY A 60 -7.88 -14.68 -11.89
C GLY A 60 -6.48 -14.13 -11.80
N ARG A 61 -6.18 -13.13 -12.64
CA ARG A 61 -4.86 -12.50 -12.73
C ARG A 61 -4.97 -10.98 -12.79
N ILE A 62 -4.00 -10.31 -12.17
CA ILE A 62 -3.85 -8.85 -12.24
C ILE A 62 -2.52 -8.57 -12.92
N HIS A 63 -2.60 -7.95 -14.09
CA HIS A 63 -1.42 -7.51 -14.85
C HIS A 63 -1.10 -6.06 -14.51
N ARG A 64 0.17 -5.79 -14.18
CA ARG A 64 0.68 -4.46 -13.84
C ARG A 64 1.88 -4.17 -14.74
N TYR A 65 1.71 -3.26 -15.67
CA TYR A 65 2.75 -2.82 -16.61
C TYR A 65 3.26 -1.42 -16.24
N VAL A 66 3.21 -1.09 -14.95
CA VAL A 66 3.65 0.19 -14.39
C VAL A 66 4.28 -0.05 -13.02
N ASN A 67 5.22 0.80 -12.65
CA ASN A 67 5.70 0.84 -11.28
C ASN A 67 4.57 1.35 -10.37
N MET A 68 4.43 0.74 -9.22
CA MET A 68 3.39 1.09 -8.25
C MET A 68 4.04 1.74 -7.06
N SER A 69 3.63 2.96 -6.75
CA SER A 69 4.02 3.59 -5.49
C SER A 69 3.36 2.88 -4.30
N TRP A 70 3.94 3.07 -3.12
CA TRP A 70 3.33 2.59 -1.88
C TRP A 70 1.94 3.22 -1.70
N PRO A 71 0.88 2.43 -1.45
CA PRO A 71 -0.46 2.98 -1.32
C PRO A 71 -0.57 3.89 -0.10
N LEU A 72 -0.94 5.15 -0.31
CA LEU A 72 -1.22 6.08 0.78
C LEU A 72 -2.37 5.54 1.65
N GLY A 73 -2.21 5.65 2.96
CA GLY A 73 -3.19 5.13 3.92
C GLY A 73 -3.08 3.63 4.20
N PHE A 74 -2.11 2.94 3.62
CA PHE A 74 -1.86 1.53 3.88
C PHE A 74 -1.01 1.35 5.15
N ALA A 75 -1.62 1.59 6.32
CA ALA A 75 -0.97 1.39 7.62
C ALA A 75 -0.55 -0.07 7.89
N GLY A 76 -1.05 -1.02 7.09
CA GLY A 76 -0.80 -2.46 7.24
C GLY A 76 0.55 -2.95 6.71
N GLY A 77 1.35 -2.10 6.06
CA GLY A 77 2.66 -2.48 5.54
C GLY A 77 3.82 -2.22 6.49
N PHE A 78 3.59 -1.48 7.57
CA PHE A 78 4.61 -1.22 8.56
C PHE A 78 4.63 -2.28 9.66
N ASN A 79 5.84 -2.67 10.04
CA ASN A 79 6.02 -3.44 11.26
C ASN A 79 6.01 -2.48 12.46
N GLY A 80 4.96 -2.55 13.27
CA GLY A 80 4.78 -1.67 14.41
C GLY A 80 5.88 -1.76 15.48
N ALA A 81 6.53 -2.91 15.60
CA ALA A 81 7.63 -3.12 16.53
C ALA A 81 8.97 -2.50 16.05
N MET A 82 9.11 -2.27 14.76
CA MET A 82 10.28 -1.63 14.17
C MET A 82 10.15 -0.11 14.23
N THR A 83 11.28 0.57 14.28
CA THR A 83 11.38 2.03 14.20
C THR A 83 10.99 2.55 12.81
N GLY A 84 10.75 3.86 12.68
CA GLY A 84 10.53 4.49 11.38
C GLY A 84 11.70 4.30 10.43
N ILE A 85 12.94 4.43 10.93
CA ILE A 85 14.16 4.22 10.15
C ILE A 85 14.27 2.77 9.66
N GLU A 86 14.00 1.79 10.53
CA GLU A 86 14.05 0.37 10.15
C GLU A 86 13.01 0.02 9.11
N ASN A 87 11.79 0.55 9.23
CA ASN A 87 10.76 0.40 8.21
C ASN A 87 11.16 1.07 6.89
N ALA A 88 11.77 2.26 6.93
CA ALA A 88 12.26 2.94 5.73
C ALA A 88 13.35 2.11 5.02
N ARG A 89 14.32 1.58 5.77
CA ARG A 89 15.33 0.67 5.23
C ARG A 89 14.76 -0.61 4.64
N PHE A 90 13.76 -1.17 5.29
CA PHE A 90 13.06 -2.36 4.80
C PHE A 90 12.37 -2.09 3.46
N VAL A 91 11.63 -0.99 3.36
CA VAL A 91 10.95 -0.57 2.12
C VAL A 91 11.97 -0.31 1.01
N ALA A 92 13.06 0.42 1.30
CA ALA A 92 14.12 0.68 0.32
C ALA A 92 14.66 -0.62 -0.28
N ARG A 93 14.96 -1.62 0.57
CA ARG A 93 15.44 -2.94 0.11
C ARG A 93 14.43 -3.69 -0.74
N MET A 94 13.14 -3.61 -0.39
CA MET A 94 12.07 -4.26 -1.17
C MET A 94 11.99 -3.70 -2.59
N TYR A 95 12.29 -2.42 -2.74
CA TYR A 95 12.23 -1.74 -4.03
C TYR A 95 13.58 -1.68 -4.76
N GLY A 96 14.64 -2.18 -4.15
CA GLY A 96 15.99 -2.19 -4.75
C GLY A 96 16.69 -0.84 -4.70
N GLU A 97 16.25 0.05 -3.81
CA GLU A 97 16.81 1.38 -3.60
C GLU A 97 17.90 1.38 -2.51
N ASP A 98 18.76 2.41 -2.50
CA ASP A 98 19.77 2.58 -1.44
C ASP A 98 19.09 2.95 -0.11
N PRO A 99 19.22 2.08 0.92
CA PRO A 99 18.58 2.34 2.21
C PRO A 99 19.08 3.62 2.92
N ALA A 100 20.32 4.05 2.68
CA ALA A 100 20.85 5.25 3.28
C ALA A 100 20.21 6.50 2.70
N GLN A 101 20.14 6.58 1.37
CA GLN A 101 19.50 7.70 0.66
C GLN A 101 18.02 7.81 1.01
N ILE A 102 17.33 6.68 1.12
CA ILE A 102 15.90 6.70 1.48
C ILE A 102 15.69 7.15 2.93
N VAL A 103 16.54 6.75 3.86
CA VAL A 103 16.46 7.23 5.24
C VAL A 103 16.68 8.74 5.31
N ASP A 104 17.71 9.26 4.64
CA ASP A 104 18.01 10.69 4.60
C ASP A 104 16.82 11.48 4.02
N PHE A 105 16.26 11.01 2.91
CA PHE A 105 15.07 11.61 2.30
C PHE A 105 13.86 11.61 3.24
N VAL A 106 13.60 10.48 3.91
CA VAL A 106 12.47 10.35 4.83
C VAL A 106 12.66 11.20 6.08
N GLU A 107 13.89 11.32 6.60
CA GLU A 107 14.20 12.20 7.73
C GLU A 107 13.88 13.67 7.39
N GLU A 108 14.27 14.13 6.21
CA GLU A 108 14.00 15.47 5.74
C GLU A 108 12.50 15.69 5.46
N PHE A 109 11.88 14.76 4.72
CA PHE A 109 10.52 14.91 4.23
C PHE A 109 9.45 14.76 5.32
N ALA A 110 9.58 13.74 6.17
CA ALA A 110 8.55 13.42 7.17
C ALA A 110 8.59 14.37 8.37
N GLU A 111 9.71 15.06 8.59
CA GLU A 111 9.90 16.01 9.71
C GLU A 111 9.51 15.41 11.07
N LEU A 112 9.84 14.13 11.29
CA LEU A 112 9.53 13.42 12.53
C LEU A 112 10.68 13.51 13.56
N GLY A 113 11.85 13.99 13.16
CA GLY A 113 13.00 14.16 14.00
C GLY A 113 13.37 12.90 14.80
N PRO A 114 13.65 13.02 16.12
CA PRO A 114 14.05 11.87 16.94
C PRO A 114 13.01 10.75 17.00
N SER A 115 11.75 11.05 16.70
CA SER A 115 10.66 10.06 16.71
C SER A 115 10.86 8.97 15.66
N LEU A 116 11.62 9.23 14.58
CA LEU A 116 11.95 8.19 13.58
C LEU A 116 12.74 7.02 14.19
N ARG A 117 13.37 7.21 15.34
CA ARG A 117 14.09 6.16 16.07
C ARG A 117 13.22 5.40 17.07
N LEU A 118 11.97 5.76 17.20
CA LEU A 118 10.99 5.07 18.05
C LEU A 118 10.18 4.06 17.24
N PRO A 119 9.66 2.99 17.89
CA PRO A 119 8.78 2.03 17.22
C PRO A 119 7.52 2.69 16.67
N ILE A 120 7.10 2.32 15.45
CA ILE A 120 5.94 2.92 14.77
C ILE A 120 4.63 2.73 15.55
N GLN A 121 4.51 1.69 16.36
CA GLN A 121 3.34 1.53 17.23
C GLN A 121 3.10 2.71 18.16
N THR A 122 4.15 3.48 18.50
CA THR A 122 4.07 4.67 19.36
C THR A 122 3.66 5.94 18.58
N TYR A 123 3.62 5.87 17.24
CA TYR A 123 3.30 7.03 16.41
C TYR A 123 1.81 7.37 16.44
N SER A 124 1.52 8.65 16.39
CA SER A 124 0.17 9.13 16.09
C SER A 124 -0.21 8.75 14.65
N SER A 125 -1.51 8.82 14.32
CA SER A 125 -2.00 8.60 12.97
C SER A 125 -1.36 9.57 11.95
N GLY A 126 -1.17 10.83 12.36
CA GLY A 126 -0.50 11.84 11.53
C GLY A 126 0.96 11.51 11.26
N MET A 127 1.71 11.06 12.27
CA MET A 127 3.10 10.63 12.10
C MET A 127 3.23 9.42 11.16
N LYS A 128 2.34 8.44 11.32
CA LYS A 128 2.26 7.28 10.39
C LYS A 128 1.97 7.73 8.97
N ALA A 129 1.04 8.68 8.79
CA ALA A 129 0.70 9.21 7.49
C ALA A 129 1.87 9.94 6.82
N ARG A 130 2.62 10.77 7.57
CA ARG A 130 3.82 11.46 7.06
C ARG A 130 4.89 10.48 6.61
N LEU A 131 5.18 9.46 7.42
CA LEU A 131 6.15 8.42 7.06
C LEU A 131 5.69 7.66 5.80
N ALA A 132 4.43 7.25 5.76
CA ALA A 132 3.87 6.53 4.61
C ALA A 132 3.91 7.37 3.34
N PHE A 133 3.62 8.68 3.44
CA PHE A 133 3.67 9.58 2.31
C PHE A 133 5.11 9.76 1.80
N GLY A 134 6.08 9.99 2.69
CA GLY A 134 7.49 10.05 2.31
C GLY A 134 7.95 8.79 1.58
N LEU A 135 7.60 7.62 2.11
CA LEU A 135 7.94 6.35 1.47
C LEU A 135 7.22 6.11 0.14
N SER A 136 6.04 6.71 -0.07
CA SER A 136 5.33 6.61 -1.35
C SER A 136 6.00 7.37 -2.51
N LEU A 137 6.85 8.35 -2.17
CA LEU A 137 7.56 9.18 -3.16
C LEU A 137 8.87 8.56 -3.66
N ILE A 138 9.31 7.44 -3.08
CA ILE A 138 10.57 6.77 -3.43
C ILE A 138 10.66 6.40 -4.92
N HIS A 139 9.51 6.24 -5.60
CA HIS A 139 9.43 5.81 -7.01
C HIS A 139 9.04 6.92 -7.98
N ILE A 140 8.97 8.15 -7.54
CA ILE A 140 8.75 9.29 -8.41
C ILE A 140 10.07 9.96 -8.68
#